data_b659662b70c992a8b5bc53a94f80e0b1
#
_entry.id   b659662b70c992a8b5bc53a94f80e0b1
#
_cell.length_a   1.000
_cell.length_b   1.000
_cell.length_c   1.000
_cell.angle_alpha   90.00
_cell.angle_beta   90.00
_cell.angle_gamma   90.00
#
_symmetry.space_group_name_H-M   'P 1'
#
loop_
_entity.id
_entity.type
_entity.pdbx_description
1 polymer ?
#
loop_
_entity_poly.entity_id
_entity_poly.type
_entity_poly.pdbx_seq_one_letter_code
_entity_poly.pdbx_strand_id
1 'polypeptide(L)'
;MRRIVAARPGAARQARRAECDHSPMLIINPCVVSLLWTLADAQGQVLDELTEPVEFFYGGDDLLPKLEEALAGQQAGFETELHLEPEHGFGDYDSNLVCFEARGLLPEHLEVGMQFDGLPTGAVSPDMPTLALYTVTEIYPDHVVLDGNHPLAGIALRLSVKVHAVREATEAEVAVRSVDVGAVSLLHAASGSPHLH
;
A
#
# COMPACT_ATOMS: atom_id res chain seq x y z
N MET A 1 22.79 66.79 45.57
CA MET A 1 21.95 66.75 44.32
C MET A 1 22.43 65.63 43.44
N ARG A 2 21.76 64.48 43.45
CA ARG A 2 21.97 63.38 42.50
C ARG A 2 20.64 62.99 41.89
N ARG A 3 20.50 63.22 40.59
CA ARG A 3 19.35 62.85 39.80
C ARG A 3 19.32 61.33 39.61
N ILE A 4 18.25 60.67 39.96
CA ILE A 4 17.94 59.31 39.67
C ILE A 4 17.25 59.28 38.30
N VAL A 5 17.90 58.61 37.34
CA VAL A 5 17.32 58.36 36.00
C VAL A 5 16.55 57.05 36.06
N ALA A 6 15.24 57.17 35.87
CA ALA A 6 14.33 56.00 35.81
C ALA A 6 14.57 55.22 34.50
N ALA A 7 14.87 53.92 34.64
CA ALA A 7 14.93 52.99 33.53
C ALA A 7 13.50 52.65 33.03
N ARG A 8 13.29 52.77 31.72
CA ARG A 8 12.04 52.33 31.05
C ARG A 8 12.01 50.79 30.97
N PRO A 9 10.89 50.13 31.26
CA PRO A 9 10.75 48.70 31.04
C PRO A 9 10.68 48.40 29.55
N GLY A 10 11.57 47.48 29.09
CA GLY A 10 11.63 47.01 27.75
C GLY A 10 10.32 46.25 27.38
N ALA A 11 9.83 46.59 26.21
CA ALA A 11 8.72 45.88 25.57
C ALA A 11 9.04 44.39 25.39
N ALA A 12 8.37 43.54 26.13
CA ALA A 12 8.35 42.13 25.88
C ALA A 12 7.73 41.89 24.50
N ARG A 13 8.56 41.52 23.52
CA ARG A 13 8.12 40.97 22.24
C ARG A 13 7.42 39.65 22.58
N GLN A 14 6.11 39.67 22.59
CA GLN A 14 5.29 38.48 22.50
C GLN A 14 5.61 37.85 21.13
N ALA A 15 6.38 36.77 21.17
CA ALA A 15 6.47 35.83 20.06
C ALA A 15 5.06 35.28 19.88
N ARG A 16 4.33 35.79 18.88
CA ARG A 16 3.13 35.12 18.37
C ARG A 16 3.61 33.75 17.89
N ARG A 17 3.30 32.72 18.67
CA ARG A 17 3.22 31.35 18.15
C ARG A 17 2.26 31.45 16.96
N ALA A 18 2.80 31.16 15.77
CA ALA A 18 1.96 30.84 14.63
C ALA A 18 1.16 29.61 15.06
N GLU A 19 -0.06 29.82 15.51
CA GLU A 19 -1.09 28.81 15.52
C GLU A 19 -1.27 28.49 14.03
N CYS A 20 -0.68 27.38 13.57
CA CYS A 20 -1.08 26.76 12.34
C CYS A 20 -2.57 26.50 12.47
N ASP A 21 -3.35 27.24 11.72
CA ASP A 21 -4.77 27.01 11.53
C ASP A 21 -4.92 25.63 10.88
N HIS A 22 -5.02 24.60 11.74
CA HIS A 22 -5.32 23.24 11.32
C HIS A 22 -6.83 23.12 11.18
N SER A 23 -7.40 23.84 10.23
CA SER A 23 -8.70 23.45 9.70
C SER A 23 -8.51 22.03 9.15
N PRO A 24 -9.28 21.03 9.64
CA PRO A 24 -9.10 19.66 9.21
C PRO A 24 -9.32 19.57 7.71
N MET A 25 -8.27 19.21 6.98
CA MET A 25 -8.36 19.00 5.54
C MET A 25 -9.18 17.74 5.30
N LEU A 26 -10.23 17.86 4.48
CA LEU A 26 -11.04 16.72 4.06
C LEU A 26 -10.33 15.95 2.95
N ILE A 27 -10.54 14.66 2.91
CA ILE A 27 -10.08 13.77 1.84
C ILE A 27 -10.95 14.02 0.61
N ILE A 28 -10.42 14.80 -0.33
CA ILE A 28 -11.06 15.16 -1.60
C ILE A 28 -10.00 15.02 -2.70
N ASN A 29 -10.34 14.33 -3.78
CA ASN A 29 -9.45 14.12 -4.93
C ASN A 29 -9.12 15.45 -5.66
N PRO A 30 -7.82 15.78 -5.95
CA PRO A 30 -6.62 15.03 -5.60
C PRO A 30 -6.04 15.43 -4.23
N CYS A 31 -5.66 14.49 -3.41
CA CYS A 31 -4.92 14.73 -2.17
C CYS A 31 -4.01 13.54 -1.84
N VAL A 32 -3.17 13.70 -0.85
CA VAL A 32 -2.35 12.63 -0.29
C VAL A 32 -2.84 12.33 1.12
N VAL A 33 -3.06 11.05 1.39
CA VAL A 33 -3.49 10.55 2.69
C VAL A 33 -2.38 9.74 3.33
N SER A 34 -2.10 10.00 4.59
CA SER A 34 -1.17 9.22 5.39
C SER A 34 -1.96 8.24 6.23
N LEU A 35 -1.73 6.95 6.03
CA LEU A 35 -2.53 5.87 6.60
C LEU A 35 -1.69 4.95 7.49
N LEU A 36 -2.35 4.41 8.49
CA LEU A 36 -1.94 3.23 9.23
C LEU A 36 -3.00 2.17 8.98
N TRP A 37 -2.61 0.89 8.87
CA TRP A 37 -3.58 -0.19 8.74
C TRP A 37 -3.11 -1.49 9.35
N THR A 38 -4.08 -2.37 9.60
CA THR A 38 -3.87 -3.78 9.89
C THR A 38 -4.77 -4.58 8.97
N LEU A 39 -4.18 -5.47 8.18
CA LEU A 39 -4.87 -6.39 7.30
C LEU A 39 -4.86 -7.78 7.94
N ALA A 40 -6.03 -8.36 8.10
CA ALA A 40 -6.19 -9.70 8.69
C ALA A 40 -7.12 -10.55 7.82
N ASP A 41 -7.00 -11.87 7.94
CA ASP A 41 -7.94 -12.81 7.35
C ASP A 41 -9.26 -12.90 8.15
N ALA A 42 -10.20 -13.73 7.66
CA ALA A 42 -11.48 -13.94 8.32
C ALA A 42 -11.35 -14.60 9.72
N GLN A 43 -10.23 -15.26 10.01
CA GLN A 43 -9.91 -15.88 11.29
C GLN A 43 -9.25 -14.89 12.27
N GLY A 44 -8.91 -13.69 11.80
CA GLY A 44 -8.24 -12.66 12.58
C GLY A 44 -6.70 -12.78 12.62
N GLN A 45 -6.13 -13.64 11.76
CA GLN A 45 -4.68 -13.69 11.60
C GLN A 45 -4.21 -12.46 10.82
N VAL A 46 -3.30 -11.70 11.41
CA VAL A 46 -2.70 -10.52 10.75
C VAL A 46 -1.81 -10.98 9.61
N LEU A 47 -2.06 -10.45 8.42
CA LEU A 47 -1.35 -10.75 7.18
C LEU A 47 -0.39 -9.62 6.79
N ASP A 48 -0.79 -8.37 7.08
CA ASP A 48 0.01 -7.17 6.83
C ASP A 48 -0.33 -6.09 7.85
N GLU A 49 0.66 -5.28 8.23
CA GLU A 49 0.47 -4.20 9.18
C GLU A 49 1.41 -3.03 8.86
N LEU A 50 0.85 -1.83 8.76
CA LEU A 50 1.61 -0.58 8.75
C LEU A 50 1.54 0.07 10.13
N THR A 51 2.63 -0.06 10.88
CA THR A 51 2.81 0.55 12.21
C THR A 51 3.32 1.99 12.15
N GLU A 52 3.91 2.38 11.01
CA GLU A 52 4.33 3.75 10.72
C GLU A 52 3.43 4.34 9.62
N PRO A 53 3.07 5.64 9.69
CA PRO A 53 2.22 6.26 8.68
C PRO A 53 2.89 6.27 7.30
N VAL A 54 2.20 5.73 6.30
CA VAL A 54 2.63 5.72 4.90
C VAL A 54 1.68 6.59 4.08
N GLU A 55 2.24 7.35 3.14
CA GLU A 55 1.49 8.25 2.28
C GLU A 55 1.02 7.55 1.00
N PHE A 56 -0.22 7.82 0.59
CA PHE A 56 -0.85 7.30 -0.62
C PHE A 56 -1.58 8.41 -1.36
N PHE A 57 -1.53 8.36 -2.68
CA PHE A 57 -2.30 9.29 -3.51
C PHE A 57 -3.76 8.85 -3.55
N TYR A 58 -4.66 9.75 -3.13
CA TYR A 58 -6.10 9.51 -3.16
C TYR A 58 -6.68 9.96 -4.51
N GLY A 59 -7.35 9.06 -5.21
CA GLY A 59 -7.88 9.26 -6.56
C GLY A 59 -6.95 8.74 -7.66
N GLY A 60 -5.97 7.91 -7.31
CA GLY A 60 -5.06 7.20 -8.20
C GLY A 60 -5.28 5.69 -8.22
N ASP A 61 -4.17 4.96 -8.32
CA ASP A 61 -4.15 3.51 -8.29
C ASP A 61 -3.42 2.97 -7.04
N ASP A 62 -3.08 3.85 -6.08
CA ASP A 62 -2.33 3.48 -4.87
C ASP A 62 -3.19 2.77 -3.82
N LEU A 63 -4.52 2.93 -3.86
CA LEU A 63 -5.45 2.41 -2.87
C LEU A 63 -6.52 1.52 -3.51
N LEU A 64 -7.01 0.55 -2.76
CA LEU A 64 -8.16 -0.25 -3.19
C LEU A 64 -9.41 0.65 -3.33
N PRO A 65 -10.23 0.47 -4.38
CA PRO A 65 -11.41 1.30 -4.63
C PRO A 65 -12.38 1.38 -3.44
N LYS A 66 -12.59 0.26 -2.75
CA LYS A 66 -13.47 0.20 -1.58
C LYS A 66 -12.91 0.99 -0.38
N LEU A 67 -11.59 1.05 -0.25
CA LEU A 67 -10.93 1.88 0.75
C LEU A 67 -11.06 3.37 0.39
N GLU A 68 -10.86 3.74 -0.87
CA GLU A 68 -11.07 5.12 -1.32
C GLU A 68 -12.50 5.60 -1.07
N GLU A 69 -13.50 4.75 -1.36
CA GLU A 69 -14.90 5.07 -1.09
C GLU A 69 -15.16 5.34 0.40
N ALA A 70 -14.57 4.53 1.29
CA ALA A 70 -14.72 4.70 2.73
C ALA A 70 -14.00 5.94 3.27
N LEU A 71 -12.92 6.36 2.63
CA LEU A 71 -12.14 7.54 3.01
C LEU A 71 -12.72 8.86 2.47
N ALA A 72 -13.60 8.81 1.47
CA ALA A 72 -14.16 9.99 0.82
C ALA A 72 -14.81 10.97 1.82
N GLY A 73 -14.37 12.24 1.82
CA GLY A 73 -14.89 13.28 2.69
C GLY A 73 -14.53 13.15 4.18
N GLN A 74 -13.70 12.17 4.54
CA GLN A 74 -13.18 12.01 5.89
C GLN A 74 -12.01 12.96 6.17
N GLN A 75 -11.47 12.93 7.38
CA GLN A 75 -10.37 13.78 7.81
C GLN A 75 -9.36 13.02 8.66
N ALA A 76 -8.24 13.64 8.98
CA ALA A 76 -7.26 13.07 9.91
C ALA A 76 -7.93 12.66 11.23
N GLY A 77 -7.55 11.50 11.76
CA GLY A 77 -8.13 10.88 12.94
C GLY A 77 -9.31 9.95 12.66
N PHE A 78 -9.82 9.88 11.42
CA PHE A 78 -10.85 8.90 11.06
C PHE A 78 -10.31 7.48 11.14
N GLU A 79 -11.12 6.59 11.71
CA GLU A 79 -10.80 5.15 11.81
C GLU A 79 -12.01 4.36 11.28
N THR A 80 -11.72 3.30 10.54
CA THR A 80 -12.76 2.41 10.02
C THR A 80 -12.24 0.98 9.88
N GLU A 81 -13.17 0.02 9.90
CA GLU A 81 -12.91 -1.37 9.58
C GLU A 81 -13.73 -1.76 8.34
N LEU A 82 -13.07 -2.30 7.34
CA LEU A 82 -13.65 -2.73 6.08
C LEU A 82 -13.58 -4.25 5.97
N HIS A 83 -14.68 -4.87 5.55
CA HIS A 83 -14.69 -6.24 5.11
C HIS A 83 -14.52 -6.25 3.58
N LEU A 84 -13.45 -6.88 3.12
CA LEU A 84 -13.11 -7.01 1.73
C LEU A 84 -13.37 -8.46 1.30
N GLU A 85 -14.43 -8.66 0.53
CA GLU A 85 -14.60 -9.92 -0.20
C GLU A 85 -13.51 -10.01 -1.28
N PRO A 86 -13.16 -11.22 -1.75
CA PRO A 86 -12.08 -11.40 -2.73
C PRO A 86 -12.20 -10.45 -3.93
N GLU A 87 -13.39 -10.29 -4.49
CA GLU A 87 -13.67 -9.40 -5.64
C GLU A 87 -13.39 -7.91 -5.38
N HIS A 88 -13.42 -7.49 -4.10
CA HIS A 88 -13.13 -6.11 -3.68
C HIS A 88 -11.71 -5.94 -3.10
N GLY A 89 -10.98 -7.04 -2.97
CA GLY A 89 -9.60 -7.10 -2.51
C GLY A 89 -8.66 -7.46 -3.65
N PHE A 90 -8.15 -8.68 -3.60
CA PHE A 90 -7.11 -9.16 -4.52
C PHE A 90 -7.65 -10.11 -5.61
N GLY A 91 -8.96 -10.13 -5.82
CA GLY A 91 -9.63 -10.99 -6.79
C GLY A 91 -9.88 -12.41 -6.30
N ASP A 92 -10.70 -13.12 -7.05
CA ASP A 92 -10.93 -14.55 -6.83
C ASP A 92 -9.69 -15.37 -7.20
N TYR A 93 -9.52 -16.51 -6.54
CA TYR A 93 -8.49 -17.46 -6.91
C TYR A 93 -8.84 -18.14 -8.24
N ASP A 94 -7.93 -18.02 -9.22
CA ASP A 94 -8.08 -18.65 -10.53
C ASP A 94 -7.13 -19.87 -10.67
N SER A 95 -7.69 -21.06 -10.67
CA SER A 95 -6.92 -22.31 -10.86
C SER A 95 -6.23 -22.41 -12.23
N ASN A 96 -6.65 -21.61 -13.22
CA ASN A 96 -5.99 -21.57 -14.52
C ASN A 96 -4.65 -20.80 -14.48
N LEU A 97 -4.38 -20.05 -13.41
CA LEU A 97 -3.08 -19.41 -13.18
C LEU A 97 -2.07 -20.32 -12.47
N VAL A 98 -2.39 -21.59 -12.26
CA VAL A 98 -1.46 -22.59 -11.72
C VAL A 98 -0.88 -23.41 -12.85
N CYS A 99 0.43 -23.49 -12.92
CA CYS A 99 1.12 -24.27 -13.95
C CYS A 99 2.20 -25.20 -13.37
N PHE A 100 2.58 -26.17 -14.19
CA PHE A 100 3.59 -27.18 -13.86
C PHE A 100 4.76 -26.99 -14.83
N GLU A 101 5.92 -26.62 -14.30
CA GLU A 101 7.12 -26.42 -15.11
C GLU A 101 8.22 -27.43 -14.73
N ALA A 102 9.04 -27.80 -15.70
CA ALA A 102 10.12 -28.74 -15.47
C ALA A 102 11.12 -28.19 -14.43
N ARG A 103 11.49 -29.01 -13.44
CA ARG A 103 12.41 -28.62 -12.36
C ARG A 103 13.75 -28.07 -12.90
N GLY A 104 14.21 -28.58 -14.04
CA GLY A 104 15.47 -28.17 -14.66
C GLY A 104 15.45 -26.76 -15.31
N LEU A 105 14.30 -26.13 -15.44
CA LEU A 105 14.17 -24.77 -15.95
C LEU A 105 14.33 -23.70 -14.87
N LEU A 106 14.31 -24.12 -13.61
CA LEU A 106 14.34 -23.26 -12.43
C LEU A 106 15.69 -23.39 -11.71
N PRO A 107 16.07 -22.40 -10.88
CA PRO A 107 17.32 -22.44 -10.13
C PRO A 107 17.51 -23.73 -9.32
N GLU A 108 18.76 -24.14 -9.11
CA GLU A 108 19.10 -25.34 -8.33
C GLU A 108 18.61 -25.23 -6.88
N HIS A 109 18.84 -24.06 -6.28
CA HIS A 109 18.27 -23.71 -4.96
C HIS A 109 16.88 -23.14 -5.14
N LEU A 110 15.89 -23.95 -4.86
CA LEU A 110 14.46 -23.58 -4.96
C LEU A 110 13.76 -23.94 -3.65
N GLU A 111 12.99 -23.00 -3.14
CA GLU A 111 12.19 -23.17 -1.93
C GLU A 111 10.73 -22.78 -2.19
N VAL A 112 9.80 -23.44 -1.50
CA VAL A 112 8.39 -23.05 -1.51
C VAL A 112 8.25 -21.61 -0.97
N GLY A 113 7.48 -20.79 -1.68
CA GLY A 113 7.34 -19.36 -1.38
C GLY A 113 8.27 -18.44 -2.18
N MET A 114 9.26 -18.97 -2.92
CA MET A 114 10.05 -18.16 -3.85
C MET A 114 9.17 -17.61 -4.96
N GLN A 115 9.50 -16.39 -5.41
CA GLN A 115 8.75 -15.68 -6.43
C GLN A 115 9.63 -15.40 -7.65
N PHE A 116 9.01 -15.44 -8.84
CA PHE A 116 9.65 -15.19 -10.13
C PHE A 116 8.81 -14.20 -10.93
N ASP A 117 9.49 -13.21 -11.53
CA ASP A 117 8.87 -12.31 -12.50
C ASP A 117 8.72 -13.04 -13.85
N GLY A 118 7.53 -13.53 -14.11
CA GLY A 118 7.23 -14.32 -15.32
C GLY A 118 7.66 -15.77 -15.21
N LEU A 119 7.35 -16.51 -16.28
CA LEU A 119 7.76 -17.92 -16.41
C LEU A 119 9.22 -18.04 -16.84
N PRO A 120 9.91 -19.14 -16.46
CA PRO A 120 11.27 -19.40 -16.88
C PRO A 120 11.35 -19.60 -18.43
N THR A 121 12.51 -19.24 -19.00
CA THR A 121 12.74 -19.44 -20.43
C THR A 121 12.64 -20.93 -20.79
N GLY A 122 11.78 -21.25 -21.74
CA GLY A 122 11.52 -22.64 -22.13
C GLY A 122 10.35 -23.28 -21.38
N ALA A 123 9.59 -22.52 -20.62
CA ALA A 123 8.34 -22.96 -20.01
C ALA A 123 7.42 -23.64 -21.03
N VAL A 124 6.71 -24.68 -20.59
CA VAL A 124 5.82 -25.47 -21.45
C VAL A 124 4.36 -25.04 -21.34
N SER A 125 4.03 -24.03 -20.54
CA SER A 125 2.71 -23.49 -20.32
C SER A 125 2.48 -22.21 -21.15
N PRO A 126 2.16 -22.30 -22.45
CA PRO A 126 2.14 -21.15 -23.36
C PRO A 126 0.97 -20.18 -23.13
N ASP A 127 -0.08 -20.65 -22.46
CA ASP A 127 -1.29 -19.86 -22.21
C ASP A 127 -1.22 -19.03 -20.93
N MET A 128 -0.11 -19.16 -20.18
CA MET A 128 0.09 -18.43 -18.93
C MET A 128 0.58 -17.00 -19.19
N PRO A 129 0.15 -16.01 -18.36
CA PRO A 129 0.62 -14.65 -18.44
C PRO A 129 2.14 -14.55 -18.27
N THR A 130 2.83 -13.95 -19.24
CA THR A 130 4.31 -13.85 -19.23
C THR A 130 4.83 -12.77 -18.27
N LEU A 131 3.98 -11.85 -17.82
CA LEU A 131 4.33 -10.73 -16.93
C LEU A 131 3.69 -10.84 -15.54
N ALA A 132 3.23 -12.04 -15.15
CA ALA A 132 2.71 -12.27 -13.81
C ALA A 132 3.83 -12.66 -12.84
N LEU A 133 3.63 -12.36 -11.56
CA LEU A 133 4.49 -12.84 -10.48
C LEU A 133 4.06 -14.27 -10.12
N TYR A 134 4.99 -15.23 -10.29
CA TYR A 134 4.73 -16.64 -9.99
C TYR A 134 5.36 -17.03 -8.66
N THR A 135 4.57 -17.63 -7.78
CA THR A 135 5.02 -18.15 -6.50
C THR A 135 5.18 -19.66 -6.57
N VAL A 136 6.29 -20.18 -6.10
CA VAL A 136 6.52 -21.62 -5.95
C VAL A 136 5.64 -22.17 -4.83
N THR A 137 4.69 -23.04 -5.14
CA THR A 137 3.80 -23.65 -4.15
C THR A 137 4.20 -25.07 -3.79
N GLU A 138 4.71 -25.85 -4.75
CA GLU A 138 5.16 -27.22 -4.50
C GLU A 138 6.37 -27.55 -5.35
N ILE A 139 7.27 -28.39 -4.83
CA ILE A 139 8.50 -28.83 -5.49
C ILE A 139 8.53 -30.36 -5.53
N TYR A 140 8.59 -30.90 -6.74
CA TYR A 140 8.75 -32.31 -7.01
C TYR A 140 10.11 -32.61 -7.65
N PRO A 141 10.56 -33.88 -7.72
CA PRO A 141 11.86 -34.20 -8.30
C PRO A 141 12.03 -33.81 -9.78
N ASP A 142 10.95 -33.85 -10.56
CA ASP A 142 10.92 -33.65 -12.00
C ASP A 142 10.18 -32.37 -12.42
N HIS A 143 9.31 -31.82 -11.58
CA HIS A 143 8.55 -30.63 -11.87
C HIS A 143 8.33 -29.74 -10.62
N VAL A 144 7.88 -28.53 -10.87
CA VAL A 144 7.56 -27.51 -9.85
C VAL A 144 6.20 -26.93 -10.17
N VAL A 145 5.40 -26.67 -9.14
CA VAL A 145 4.12 -25.98 -9.26
C VAL A 145 4.33 -24.51 -9.03
N LEU A 146 3.94 -23.71 -10.01
CA LEU A 146 3.98 -22.26 -9.97
C LEU A 146 2.55 -21.71 -9.97
N ASP A 147 2.26 -20.82 -9.05
CA ASP A 147 0.98 -20.15 -8.91
C ASP A 147 1.13 -18.66 -9.24
N GLY A 148 0.43 -18.21 -10.28
CA GLY A 148 0.40 -16.81 -10.74
C GLY A 148 -0.69 -15.98 -10.08
N ASN A 149 -1.46 -16.54 -9.13
CA ASN A 149 -2.43 -15.78 -8.36
C ASN A 149 -1.73 -14.83 -7.38
N HIS A 150 -2.39 -13.73 -7.05
CA HIS A 150 -1.96 -12.91 -5.92
C HIS A 150 -1.98 -13.77 -4.63
N PRO A 151 -1.01 -13.64 -3.71
CA PRO A 151 -0.97 -14.44 -2.47
C PRO A 151 -2.23 -14.36 -1.60
N LEU A 152 -3.01 -13.29 -1.74
CA LEU A 152 -4.26 -13.06 -1.01
C LEU A 152 -5.52 -13.24 -1.89
N ALA A 153 -5.38 -13.75 -3.13
CA ALA A 153 -6.52 -14.04 -3.99
C ALA A 153 -7.44 -15.11 -3.35
N GLY A 154 -8.74 -14.95 -3.49
CA GLY A 154 -9.74 -15.85 -2.93
C GLY A 154 -9.93 -15.76 -1.43
N ILE A 155 -9.25 -14.85 -0.73
CA ILE A 155 -9.33 -14.70 0.72
C ILE A 155 -10.18 -13.48 1.06
N ALA A 156 -11.21 -13.68 1.89
CA ALA A 156 -11.95 -12.58 2.50
C ALA A 156 -11.12 -11.95 3.61
N LEU A 157 -10.99 -10.62 3.58
CA LEU A 157 -10.06 -9.87 4.42
C LEU A 157 -10.79 -8.86 5.31
N ARG A 158 -10.17 -8.54 6.44
CA ARG A 158 -10.53 -7.41 7.30
C ARG A 158 -9.41 -6.39 7.25
N LEU A 159 -9.75 -5.16 6.87
CA LEU A 159 -8.84 -4.04 6.80
C LEU A 159 -9.25 -2.98 7.82
N SER A 160 -8.49 -2.87 8.91
CA SER A 160 -8.64 -1.79 9.88
C SER A 160 -7.72 -0.64 9.47
N VAL A 161 -8.26 0.54 9.23
CA VAL A 161 -7.52 1.70 8.72
C VAL A 161 -7.72 2.89 9.64
N LYS A 162 -6.63 3.64 9.82
CA LYS A 162 -6.62 4.93 10.52
C LYS A 162 -5.97 5.99 9.64
N VAL A 163 -6.67 7.10 9.43
CA VAL A 163 -6.14 8.29 8.76
C VAL A 163 -5.26 9.05 9.75
N HIS A 164 -3.95 9.09 9.50
CA HIS A 164 -3.00 9.81 10.32
C HIS A 164 -2.96 11.29 9.95
N ALA A 165 -2.86 11.62 8.66
CA ALA A 165 -2.82 12.98 8.13
C ALA A 165 -3.42 13.04 6.73
N VAL A 166 -3.79 14.25 6.32
CA VAL A 166 -4.22 14.58 4.95
C VAL A 166 -3.47 15.83 4.52
N ARG A 167 -2.91 15.85 3.30
CA ARG A 167 -2.25 17.01 2.72
C ARG A 167 -2.63 17.19 1.25
N GLU A 168 -2.41 18.38 0.73
CA GLU A 168 -2.54 18.63 -0.71
C GLU A 168 -1.51 17.79 -1.49
N ALA A 169 -1.93 17.29 -2.64
CA ALA A 169 -1.03 16.62 -3.57
C ALA A 169 -0.20 17.67 -4.33
N THR A 170 1.07 17.39 -4.57
CA THR A 170 1.93 18.22 -5.41
C THR A 170 1.58 18.04 -6.89
N GLU A 171 1.97 19.00 -7.74
CA GLU A 171 1.76 18.90 -9.18
C GLU A 171 2.41 17.64 -9.79
N ALA A 172 3.54 17.19 -9.25
CA ALA A 172 4.23 15.98 -9.69
C ALA A 172 3.43 14.72 -9.33
N GLU A 173 2.92 14.63 -8.10
CA GLU A 173 2.07 13.51 -7.63
C GLU A 173 0.76 13.45 -8.42
N VAL A 174 0.14 14.59 -8.72
CA VAL A 174 -1.06 14.67 -9.57
C VAL A 174 -0.77 14.18 -10.99
N ALA A 175 0.40 14.53 -11.55
CA ALA A 175 0.77 14.14 -12.91
C ALA A 175 1.00 12.62 -13.05
N VAL A 176 1.58 11.98 -12.03
CA VAL A 176 1.83 10.52 -12.02
C VAL A 176 0.70 9.74 -11.34
N ARG A 177 -0.21 10.41 -10.64
CA ARG A 177 -1.32 9.86 -9.85
C ARG A 177 -0.86 8.84 -8.78
N SER A 178 0.32 9.05 -8.24
CA SER A 178 0.93 8.22 -7.21
C SER A 178 1.91 9.04 -6.38
N VAL A 179 2.23 8.58 -5.16
CA VAL A 179 3.36 9.05 -4.37
C VAL A 179 4.52 8.09 -4.55
N ASP A 180 5.73 8.63 -4.68
CA ASP A 180 6.96 7.82 -4.75
C ASP A 180 7.27 7.23 -3.37
N VAL A 181 6.59 6.13 -3.04
CA VAL A 181 6.71 5.48 -1.74
C VAL A 181 7.61 4.27 -1.88
N GLY A 182 8.75 4.32 -1.23
CA GLY A 182 9.65 3.16 -1.08
C GLY A 182 9.09 2.06 -0.15
N ALA A 183 7.82 2.11 0.24
CA ALA A 183 7.19 1.14 1.12
C ALA A 183 6.47 0.05 0.31
N VAL A 184 7.06 -1.14 0.29
CA VAL A 184 6.43 -2.33 -0.28
C VAL A 184 5.43 -2.88 0.74
N SER A 185 4.16 -2.60 0.53
CA SER A 185 3.04 -3.21 1.26
C SER A 185 2.30 -4.15 0.32
N LEU A 186 1.66 -5.19 0.87
CA LEU A 186 0.80 -6.10 0.08
C LEU A 186 -0.34 -5.35 -0.62
N LEU A 187 -0.89 -4.30 0.00
CA LEU A 187 -1.93 -3.46 -0.60
C LEU A 187 -1.40 -2.63 -1.77
N HIS A 188 -0.15 -2.19 -1.73
CA HIS A 188 0.48 -1.46 -2.82
C HIS A 188 0.80 -2.37 -4.01
N ALA A 189 1.18 -3.62 -3.78
CA ALA A 189 1.45 -4.60 -4.85
C ALA A 189 0.21 -4.95 -5.69
N ALA A 190 -1.00 -4.74 -5.15
CA ALA A 190 -2.25 -5.02 -5.86
C ALA A 190 -2.61 -3.95 -6.90
N SER A 191 -2.16 -2.72 -6.74
CA SER A 191 -2.56 -1.57 -7.58
C SER A 191 -1.54 -1.18 -8.65
N GLY A 192 -0.31 -1.66 -8.58
CA GLY A 192 0.76 -1.24 -9.48
C GLY A 192 1.40 -2.37 -10.27
N SER A 193 1.23 -2.38 -11.59
CA SER A 193 2.25 -3.00 -12.45
C SER A 193 3.55 -2.24 -12.23
N PRO A 194 4.65 -2.87 -11.80
CA PRO A 194 5.92 -2.16 -11.68
C PRO A 194 6.38 -1.75 -13.07
N HIS A 195 6.41 -0.44 -13.33
CA HIS A 195 7.20 0.09 -14.42
C HIS A 195 8.68 -0.11 -14.04
N LEU A 196 9.22 -1.25 -14.42
CA LEU A 196 10.66 -1.48 -14.44
C LEU A 196 11.24 -0.85 -15.71
N HIS A 197 12.08 0.15 -15.53
CA HIS A 197 13.03 0.62 -16.52
C HIS A 197 14.28 -0.26 -16.54
#